data_af80661ea508a695f7babd36ed88f02d
#
_entry.id   af80661ea508a695f7babd36ed88f02d
#
_cell.length_a   1.000
_cell.length_b   1.000
_cell.length_c   1.000
_cell.angle_alpha   90.00
_cell.angle_beta   90.00
_cell.angle_gamma   90.00
#
_symmetry.space_group_name_H-M   'P 1'
#
loop_
_entity.id
_entity.type
_entity.pdbx_description
1 polymer ?
#
loop_
_entity_poly.entity_id
_entity_poly.type
_entity_poly.pdbx_seq_one_letter_code
_entity_poly.pdbx_strand_id
1 'polypeptide(L)'
;MANQEQFAQLIQQSYNFSGASLLIGGGMLETQAVTNTPVRIPLKTLNRHGLIAGATGTGKTKTIQTLSEKLSENGVSVLMMDIKGDFSGIAEAGASNPKITERVAAIGTTWTAKGYPVELMSISAQDGVRLRSTVSEFGPVLMSKILDLNDTQQGVVSMIFKFCDDQQLPLVDLTDFKKVLQYLTNEGKDIFEKEYGAISPATVGTILRKVIELEQQGASLFFGETSFNVNDLLRKDDNGMGYINIVRLTDIQDKPKLFSTFMLSLLAEVYHTFPERGDVDQPELVIFIDEAHLV
;
A
#
# COMPACT_ATOMS: atom_id res chain seq x y z
N MET A 1 16.99 33.47 -27.42
CA MET A 1 15.58 33.42 -27.92
C MET A 1 15.34 32.23 -28.86
N ALA A 2 16.09 32.05 -29.94
CA ALA A 2 15.92 30.89 -30.86
C ALA A 2 16.01 29.53 -30.15
N ASN A 3 16.85 29.36 -29.15
CA ASN A 3 17.01 28.13 -28.39
C ASN A 3 15.81 27.82 -27.47
N GLN A 4 15.14 28.85 -26.92
CA GLN A 4 13.94 28.67 -26.09
C GLN A 4 12.72 28.28 -26.93
N GLU A 5 12.53 28.85 -28.10
CA GLU A 5 11.43 28.51 -29.01
C GLU A 5 11.57 27.08 -29.52
N GLN A 6 12.77 26.68 -29.92
CA GLN A 6 13.05 25.30 -30.34
C GLN A 6 12.83 24.31 -29.21
N PHE A 7 13.26 24.64 -28.00
CA PHE A 7 13.00 23.80 -26.80
C PHE A 7 11.51 23.70 -26.52
N ALA A 8 10.76 24.82 -26.56
CA ALA A 8 9.33 24.80 -26.34
C ALA A 8 8.59 23.92 -27.36
N GLN A 9 8.93 24.04 -28.64
CA GLN A 9 8.38 23.23 -29.71
C GLN A 9 8.68 21.73 -29.48
N LEU A 10 9.92 21.39 -29.11
CA LEU A 10 10.32 20.01 -28.81
C LEU A 10 9.48 19.42 -27.66
N ILE A 11 9.34 20.13 -26.54
CA ILE A 11 8.55 19.68 -25.40
C ILE A 11 7.09 19.52 -25.79
N GLN A 12 6.49 20.50 -26.48
CA GLN A 12 5.09 20.42 -26.90
C GLN A 12 4.84 19.21 -27.82
N GLN A 13 5.75 18.92 -28.74
CA GLN A 13 5.64 17.75 -29.62
C GLN A 13 5.82 16.43 -28.85
N SER A 14 6.81 16.37 -27.96
CA SER A 14 7.14 15.15 -27.20
C SER A 14 6.09 14.75 -26.17
N TYR A 15 5.35 15.72 -25.62
CA TYR A 15 4.34 15.51 -24.58
C TYR A 15 2.91 15.76 -25.07
N ASN A 16 2.68 15.75 -26.39
CA ASN A 16 1.36 15.82 -26.99
C ASN A 16 0.80 14.40 -27.20
N PHE A 17 0.04 13.93 -26.22
CA PHE A 17 -0.56 12.60 -26.24
C PHE A 17 -2.03 12.66 -26.64
N SER A 18 -2.50 11.63 -27.35
CA SER A 18 -3.93 11.36 -27.52
C SER A 18 -4.49 10.69 -26.26
N GLY A 19 -5.67 11.15 -25.78
CA GLY A 19 -6.32 10.63 -24.59
C GLY A 19 -5.97 11.39 -23.32
N ALA A 20 -6.46 10.88 -22.19
CA ALA A 20 -6.28 11.49 -20.89
C ALA A 20 -4.82 11.45 -20.42
N SER A 21 -4.34 12.55 -19.86
CA SER A 21 -2.96 12.67 -19.38
C SER A 21 -2.88 13.58 -18.16
N LEU A 22 -1.95 13.29 -17.26
CA LEU A 22 -1.67 14.07 -16.04
C LEU A 22 -0.63 15.15 -16.34
N LEU A 23 -0.94 16.41 -16.07
CA LEU A 23 0.05 17.49 -16.08
C LEU A 23 0.87 17.43 -14.79
N ILE A 24 2.15 17.14 -14.88
CA ILE A 24 3.06 16.98 -13.74
C ILE A 24 4.05 18.12 -13.57
N GLY A 25 4.20 18.99 -14.58
CA GLY A 25 5.13 20.12 -14.51
C GLY A 25 5.31 20.83 -15.84
N GLY A 26 6.35 21.65 -15.91
CA GLY A 26 6.78 22.37 -17.11
C GLY A 26 8.25 22.11 -17.42
N GLY A 27 8.64 22.28 -18.67
CA GLY A 27 10.01 22.14 -19.12
C GLY A 27 10.92 23.23 -18.55
N MET A 28 12.16 22.86 -18.27
CA MET A 28 13.21 23.78 -17.85
C MET A 28 14.35 23.74 -18.86
N LEU A 29 14.80 24.90 -19.28
CA LEU A 29 16.03 25.06 -20.05
C LEU A 29 17.11 25.69 -19.15
N GLU A 30 18.21 24.98 -18.95
CA GLU A 30 19.22 25.30 -17.95
C GLU A 30 18.61 25.37 -16.54
N THR A 31 18.45 26.54 -15.94
CA THR A 31 17.87 26.74 -14.60
C THR A 31 16.55 27.51 -14.62
N GLN A 32 16.01 27.83 -15.82
CA GLN A 32 14.79 28.61 -15.95
C GLN A 32 13.64 27.79 -16.51
N ALA A 33 12.46 27.93 -15.90
CA ALA A 33 11.24 27.36 -16.43
C ALA A 33 10.89 28.10 -17.77
N VAL A 34 10.46 27.32 -18.76
CA VAL A 34 9.98 27.84 -20.03
C VAL A 34 8.46 27.75 -20.05
N THR A 35 7.80 28.88 -20.18
CA THR A 35 6.34 28.96 -20.19
C THR A 35 5.74 28.17 -21.36
N ASN A 36 4.57 27.59 -21.18
CA ASN A 36 3.85 26.78 -22.16
C ASN A 36 4.60 25.53 -22.67
N THR A 37 5.38 24.91 -21.82
CA THR A 37 6.04 23.62 -22.06
C THR A 37 5.49 22.54 -21.13
N PRO A 38 4.25 22.09 -21.28
CA PRO A 38 3.62 21.14 -20.35
C PRO A 38 4.28 19.78 -20.44
N VAL A 39 4.72 19.26 -19.30
CA VAL A 39 5.21 17.88 -19.15
C VAL A 39 4.05 17.02 -18.63
N ARG A 40 3.69 15.99 -19.38
CA ARG A 40 2.51 15.16 -19.12
C ARG A 40 2.86 13.68 -19.08
N ILE A 41 2.08 12.92 -18.32
CA ILE A 41 2.10 11.45 -18.32
C ILE A 41 0.73 10.97 -18.81
N PRO A 42 0.65 10.15 -19.88
CA PRO A 42 -0.60 9.54 -20.31
C PRO A 42 -1.13 8.58 -19.25
N LEU A 43 -2.43 8.62 -18.94
CA LEU A 43 -3.03 7.72 -17.95
C LEU A 43 -2.84 6.25 -18.33
N LYS A 44 -2.93 5.91 -19.60
CA LYS A 44 -2.71 4.55 -20.12
C LYS A 44 -1.31 3.97 -19.85
N THR A 45 -0.31 4.81 -19.52
CA THR A 45 1.03 4.33 -19.18
C THR A 45 1.20 4.06 -17.69
N LEU A 46 0.24 4.46 -16.85
CA LEU A 46 0.27 4.27 -15.40
C LEU A 46 -0.23 2.89 -14.96
N ASN A 47 -0.58 2.01 -15.90
CA ASN A 47 -0.73 0.56 -15.68
C ASN A 47 0.63 -0.16 -15.64
N ARG A 48 1.74 0.57 -15.59
CA ARG A 48 3.13 0.08 -15.50
C ARG A 48 3.76 0.52 -14.18
N HIS A 49 4.89 -0.12 -13.85
CA HIS A 49 5.68 0.29 -12.69
C HIS A 49 6.46 1.57 -12.98
N GLY A 50 6.58 2.41 -11.95
CA GLY A 50 7.33 3.65 -11.99
C GLY A 50 8.25 3.81 -10.78
N LEU A 51 9.29 4.61 -10.91
CA LEU A 51 10.20 4.95 -9.83
C LEU A 51 10.35 6.48 -9.73
N ILE A 52 10.11 7.02 -8.53
CA ILE A 52 10.38 8.43 -8.19
C ILE A 52 11.64 8.44 -7.32
N ALA A 53 12.77 8.72 -7.95
CA ALA A 53 14.07 8.74 -7.28
C ALA A 53 14.56 10.17 -7.02
N GLY A 54 15.25 10.37 -5.89
CA GLY A 54 15.85 11.66 -5.55
C GLY A 54 16.34 11.67 -4.10
N ALA A 55 17.28 12.56 -3.79
CA ALA A 55 17.76 12.77 -2.42
C ALA A 55 16.67 13.36 -1.51
N THR A 56 16.91 13.39 -0.21
CA THR A 56 16.01 14.06 0.74
C THR A 56 15.87 15.54 0.40
N GLY A 57 14.63 16.05 0.45
CA GLY A 57 14.33 17.47 0.14
C GLY A 57 14.22 17.81 -1.34
N THR A 58 14.39 16.86 -2.27
CA THR A 58 14.25 17.11 -3.73
C THR A 58 12.80 17.18 -4.22
N GLY A 59 11.81 16.89 -3.36
CA GLY A 59 10.40 17.01 -3.68
C GLY A 59 9.69 15.69 -4.03
N LYS A 60 10.26 14.52 -3.71
CA LYS A 60 9.61 13.22 -3.94
C LYS A 60 8.18 13.17 -3.40
N THR A 61 7.98 13.50 -2.12
CA THR A 61 6.67 13.54 -1.47
C THR A 61 5.69 14.47 -2.21
N LYS A 62 6.16 15.67 -2.63
CA LYS A 62 5.33 16.60 -3.41
C LYS A 62 4.97 16.07 -4.80
N THR A 63 5.86 15.32 -5.42
CA THR A 63 5.58 14.64 -6.69
C THR A 63 4.48 13.59 -6.53
N ILE A 64 4.57 12.75 -5.48
CA ILE A 64 3.54 11.76 -5.16
C ILE A 64 2.21 12.44 -4.86
N GLN A 65 2.19 13.50 -4.04
CA GLN A 65 0.97 14.27 -3.75
C GLN A 65 0.34 14.80 -5.04
N THR A 66 1.12 15.46 -5.91
CA THR A 66 0.62 16.00 -7.19
C THR A 66 0.07 14.91 -8.10
N LEU A 67 0.74 13.76 -8.20
CA LEU A 67 0.25 12.62 -8.98
C LEU A 67 -1.06 12.09 -8.40
N SER A 68 -1.16 11.94 -7.07
CA SER A 68 -2.35 11.45 -6.40
C SER A 68 -3.55 12.39 -6.59
N GLU A 69 -3.34 13.71 -6.49
CA GLU A 69 -4.35 14.73 -6.79
C GLU A 69 -4.87 14.57 -8.22
N LYS A 70 -3.96 14.49 -9.19
CA LYS A 70 -4.33 14.37 -10.60
C LYS A 70 -4.97 13.03 -10.95
N LEU A 71 -4.57 11.94 -10.32
CA LEU A 71 -5.20 10.63 -10.45
C LEU A 71 -6.64 10.68 -9.92
N SER A 72 -6.82 11.19 -8.70
CA SER A 72 -8.14 11.36 -8.07
C SER A 72 -9.08 12.19 -8.95
N GLU A 73 -8.63 13.33 -9.48
CA GLU A 73 -9.39 14.19 -10.41
C GLU A 73 -9.83 13.45 -11.69
N ASN A 74 -9.07 12.45 -12.13
CA ASN A 74 -9.41 11.63 -13.29
C ASN A 74 -10.20 10.35 -12.92
N GLY A 75 -10.68 10.25 -11.69
CA GLY A 75 -11.47 9.11 -11.22
C GLY A 75 -10.65 7.83 -11.01
N VAL A 76 -9.34 7.95 -10.85
CA VAL A 76 -8.44 6.85 -10.51
C VAL A 76 -8.19 6.85 -9.01
N SER A 77 -8.47 5.73 -8.36
CA SER A 77 -8.21 5.59 -6.93
C SER A 77 -6.72 5.39 -6.64
N VAL A 78 -6.30 5.85 -5.48
CA VAL A 78 -4.90 5.78 -5.04
C VAL A 78 -4.81 5.03 -3.72
N LEU A 79 -3.83 4.15 -3.59
CA LEU A 79 -3.41 3.55 -2.32
C LEU A 79 -2.00 4.02 -2.00
N MET A 80 -1.81 4.58 -0.81
CA MET A 80 -0.57 5.21 -0.41
C MET A 80 -0.07 4.67 0.92
N MET A 81 1.19 4.25 0.97
CA MET A 81 1.86 3.81 2.18
C MET A 81 2.59 4.99 2.80
N ASP A 82 2.06 5.50 3.91
CA ASP A 82 2.56 6.71 4.57
C ASP A 82 3.41 6.36 5.81
N ILE A 83 4.71 6.19 5.60
CA ILE A 83 5.65 5.85 6.67
C ILE A 83 6.02 7.09 7.49
N LYS A 84 6.05 8.29 6.87
CA LYS A 84 6.48 9.54 7.52
C LYS A 84 5.35 10.38 8.08
N GLY A 85 4.11 10.14 7.66
CA GLY A 85 2.96 10.96 8.04
C GLY A 85 2.79 12.23 7.21
N ASP A 86 3.44 12.31 6.04
CA ASP A 86 3.50 13.53 5.24
C ASP A 86 2.33 13.69 4.25
N PHE A 87 1.47 12.66 4.10
CA PHE A 87 0.45 12.65 3.05
C PHE A 87 -0.95 13.06 3.50
N SER A 88 -1.28 12.95 4.77
CA SER A 88 -2.65 13.21 5.28
C SER A 88 -3.17 14.62 4.98
N GLY A 89 -2.27 15.59 4.82
CA GLY A 89 -2.63 16.97 4.48
C GLY A 89 -3.31 17.15 3.12
N ILE A 90 -3.31 16.13 2.24
CA ILE A 90 -4.00 16.17 0.95
C ILE A 90 -5.54 16.20 1.09
N ALA A 91 -6.07 15.83 2.26
CA ALA A 91 -7.49 15.89 2.58
C ALA A 91 -8.01 17.34 2.67
N GLU A 92 -7.16 18.27 3.03
CA GLU A 92 -7.53 19.67 3.26
C GLU A 92 -7.06 20.58 2.13
N ALA A 93 -7.85 21.62 1.84
CA ALA A 93 -7.47 22.60 0.85
C ALA A 93 -6.23 23.38 1.29
N GLY A 94 -5.18 23.31 0.49
CA GLY A 94 -3.94 24.04 0.75
C GLY A 94 -4.13 25.57 0.69
N ALA A 95 -3.19 26.32 1.27
CA ALA A 95 -3.15 27.77 1.14
C ALA A 95 -2.21 28.21 0.03
N SER A 96 -2.60 29.20 -0.77
CA SER A 96 -1.72 29.84 -1.72
C SER A 96 -0.58 30.58 -1.01
N ASN A 97 0.58 30.60 -1.61
CA ASN A 97 1.72 31.39 -1.16
C ASN A 97 2.50 31.95 -2.37
N PRO A 98 3.38 32.95 -2.16
CA PRO A 98 4.12 33.57 -3.25
C PRO A 98 4.89 32.56 -4.13
N LYS A 99 5.50 31.52 -3.55
CA LYS A 99 6.26 30.50 -4.28
C LYS A 99 5.37 29.67 -5.22
N ILE A 100 4.16 29.34 -4.78
CA ILE A 100 3.17 28.64 -5.63
C ILE A 100 2.77 29.55 -6.78
N THR A 101 2.43 30.81 -6.50
CA THR A 101 1.98 31.78 -7.51
C THR A 101 3.06 32.04 -8.57
N GLU A 102 4.31 32.26 -8.15
CA GLU A 102 5.45 32.42 -9.04
C GLU A 102 5.69 31.20 -9.92
N ARG A 103 5.63 30.01 -9.31
CA ARG A 103 5.85 28.75 -10.04
C ARG A 103 4.77 28.48 -11.07
N VAL A 104 3.52 28.69 -10.69
CA VAL A 104 2.35 28.52 -11.57
C VAL A 104 2.44 29.48 -12.77
N ALA A 105 2.80 30.74 -12.53
CA ALA A 105 3.02 31.74 -13.58
C ALA A 105 4.19 31.34 -14.51
N ALA A 106 5.33 30.91 -13.94
CA ALA A 106 6.51 30.50 -14.70
C ALA A 106 6.25 29.29 -15.62
N ILE A 107 5.42 28.35 -15.18
CA ILE A 107 5.06 27.15 -15.97
C ILE A 107 3.95 27.50 -16.99
N GLY A 108 3.15 28.51 -16.74
CA GLY A 108 1.98 28.85 -17.56
C GLY A 108 0.79 27.93 -17.31
N THR A 109 0.54 27.59 -16.03
CA THR A 109 -0.57 26.73 -15.60
C THR A 109 -1.44 27.43 -14.56
N THR A 110 -2.47 26.78 -14.08
CA THR A 110 -3.34 27.24 -12.99
C THR A 110 -3.26 26.30 -11.81
N TRP A 111 -3.37 26.86 -10.62
CA TRP A 111 -3.52 26.09 -9.37
C TRP A 111 -4.67 26.66 -8.55
N THR A 112 -5.47 25.76 -8.01
CA THR A 112 -6.59 26.12 -7.13
C THR A 112 -6.49 25.28 -5.87
N ALA A 113 -6.63 25.93 -4.70
CA ALA A 113 -6.69 25.24 -3.43
C ALA A 113 -7.89 24.29 -3.39
N LYS A 114 -7.65 23.02 -3.12
CA LYS A 114 -8.68 21.99 -3.12
C LYS A 114 -8.28 20.88 -2.13
N GLY A 115 -9.26 20.34 -1.40
CA GLY A 115 -9.14 19.09 -0.65
C GLY A 115 -9.61 17.93 -1.52
N TYR A 116 -9.12 16.74 -1.23
CA TYR A 116 -9.42 15.53 -1.97
C TYR A 116 -10.12 14.50 -1.09
N PRO A 117 -10.92 13.56 -1.66
CA PRO A 117 -11.52 12.49 -0.89
C PRO A 117 -10.43 11.56 -0.37
N VAL A 118 -10.24 11.54 0.95
CA VAL A 118 -9.21 10.74 1.63
C VAL A 118 -9.86 9.75 2.57
N GLU A 119 -9.37 8.52 2.57
CA GLU A 119 -9.64 7.52 3.60
C GLU A 119 -8.34 7.24 4.35
N LEU A 120 -8.32 7.50 5.65
CA LEU A 120 -7.20 7.16 6.51
C LEU A 120 -7.36 5.73 7.02
N MET A 121 -6.37 4.89 6.79
CA MET A 121 -6.36 3.49 7.17
C MET A 121 -5.20 3.20 8.14
N SER A 122 -5.35 2.18 8.98
CA SER A 122 -4.34 1.80 9.97
C SER A 122 -4.31 0.30 10.23
N ILE A 123 -3.11 -0.23 10.41
CA ILE A 123 -2.84 -1.60 10.88
C ILE A 123 -2.35 -1.62 12.34
N SER A 124 -2.29 -0.46 12.97
CA SER A 124 -1.72 -0.23 14.29
C SER A 124 -2.67 0.52 15.21
N ALA A 125 -2.18 1.18 16.25
CA ALA A 125 -2.99 1.96 17.17
C ALA A 125 -3.40 3.34 16.64
N GLN A 126 -2.94 3.75 15.46
CA GLN A 126 -3.29 5.04 14.87
C GLN A 126 -4.78 5.11 14.48
N ASP A 127 -5.33 6.32 14.49
CA ASP A 127 -6.70 6.57 14.03
C ASP A 127 -6.84 6.31 12.53
N GLY A 128 -7.98 5.75 12.15
CA GLY A 128 -8.32 5.42 10.76
C GLY A 128 -9.14 4.13 10.67
N VAL A 129 -9.58 3.80 9.47
CA VAL A 129 -10.23 2.51 9.21
C VAL A 129 -9.24 1.39 9.49
N ARG A 130 -9.64 0.49 10.39
CA ARG A 130 -8.77 -0.61 10.78
C ARG A 130 -8.68 -1.63 9.66
N LEU A 131 -7.46 -1.88 9.16
CA LEU A 131 -7.20 -2.98 8.25
C LEU A 131 -6.88 -4.23 9.06
N ARG A 132 -7.73 -5.24 8.98
CA ARG A 132 -7.56 -6.52 9.66
C ARG A 132 -7.71 -7.66 8.66
N SER A 133 -6.94 -8.72 8.92
CA SER A 133 -7.06 -10.00 8.26
C SER A 133 -7.17 -11.10 9.31
N THR A 134 -7.92 -12.14 9.03
CA THR A 134 -7.90 -13.33 9.88
C THR A 134 -6.57 -14.08 9.69
N VAL A 135 -6.18 -14.84 10.71
CA VAL A 135 -5.02 -15.74 10.57
C VAL A 135 -5.27 -16.76 9.46
N SER A 136 -6.52 -17.25 9.30
CA SER A 136 -6.89 -18.16 8.21
C SER A 136 -6.66 -17.56 6.83
N GLU A 137 -7.10 -16.31 6.58
CA GLU A 137 -6.90 -15.59 5.30
C GLU A 137 -5.41 -15.30 5.04
N PHE A 138 -4.68 -14.95 6.09
CA PHE A 138 -3.25 -14.71 6.01
C PHE A 138 -2.47 -15.96 5.56
N GLY A 139 -2.92 -17.11 6.01
CA GLY A 139 -2.45 -18.41 5.56
C GLY A 139 -1.10 -18.87 6.13
N PRO A 140 -0.75 -20.15 5.98
CA PRO A 140 0.43 -20.73 6.62
C PRO A 140 1.76 -20.20 6.07
N VAL A 141 1.82 -19.81 4.80
CA VAL A 141 3.04 -19.31 4.15
C VAL A 141 3.44 -17.95 4.71
N LEU A 142 2.51 -17.00 4.74
CA LEU A 142 2.77 -15.66 5.27
C LEU A 142 2.98 -15.71 6.80
N MET A 143 2.20 -16.53 7.51
CA MET A 143 2.40 -16.75 8.95
C MET A 143 3.79 -17.30 9.25
N SER A 144 4.29 -18.25 8.46
CA SER A 144 5.63 -18.77 8.62
C SER A 144 6.72 -17.72 8.35
N LYS A 145 6.50 -16.84 7.38
CA LYS A 145 7.42 -15.73 7.08
C LYS A 145 7.48 -14.70 8.19
N ILE A 146 6.32 -14.21 8.67
CA ILE A 146 6.30 -13.21 9.74
C ILE A 146 6.91 -13.72 11.03
N LEU A 147 6.70 -15.01 11.35
CA LEU A 147 7.27 -15.66 12.52
C LEU A 147 8.76 -16.07 12.30
N ASP A 148 9.30 -15.88 11.11
CA ASP A 148 10.70 -16.25 10.77
C ASP A 148 11.01 -17.72 11.13
N LEU A 149 10.20 -18.64 10.59
CA LEU A 149 10.25 -20.07 10.89
C LEU A 149 11.20 -20.81 9.95
N ASN A 150 11.91 -21.81 10.49
CA ASN A 150 12.65 -22.77 9.67
C ASN A 150 11.71 -23.79 9.03
N ASP A 151 12.23 -24.60 8.09
CA ASP A 151 11.44 -25.56 7.30
C ASP A 151 10.63 -26.54 8.16
N THR A 152 11.20 -27.06 9.25
CA THR A 152 10.50 -27.96 10.17
C THR A 152 9.33 -27.25 10.87
N GLN A 153 9.52 -26.01 11.30
CA GLN A 153 8.48 -25.20 11.95
C GLN A 153 7.39 -24.78 10.94
N GLN A 154 7.77 -24.45 9.71
CA GLN A 154 6.82 -24.17 8.62
C GLN A 154 5.95 -25.39 8.31
N GLY A 155 6.53 -26.59 8.27
CA GLY A 155 5.78 -27.84 8.14
C GLY A 155 4.73 -28.00 9.23
N VAL A 156 5.10 -27.74 10.48
CA VAL A 156 4.15 -27.80 11.62
C VAL A 156 3.02 -26.75 11.46
N VAL A 157 3.34 -25.51 11.09
CA VAL A 157 2.32 -24.50 10.84
C VAL A 157 1.38 -24.91 9.72
N SER A 158 1.90 -25.45 8.62
CA SER A 158 1.08 -25.95 7.51
C SER A 158 0.14 -27.08 7.92
N MET A 159 0.61 -28.00 8.78
CA MET A 159 -0.22 -29.07 9.33
C MET A 159 -1.35 -28.53 10.23
N ILE A 160 -1.05 -27.50 11.03
CA ILE A 160 -2.05 -26.84 11.90
C ILE A 160 -3.16 -26.19 11.07
N PHE A 161 -2.80 -25.43 10.03
CA PHE A 161 -3.79 -24.84 9.14
C PHE A 161 -4.64 -25.91 8.46
N LYS A 162 -4.01 -26.96 7.95
CA LYS A 162 -4.73 -28.10 7.35
C LYS A 162 -5.70 -28.77 8.34
N PHE A 163 -5.27 -29.00 9.58
CA PHE A 163 -6.15 -29.52 10.64
C PHE A 163 -7.34 -28.59 10.88
N CYS A 164 -7.09 -27.29 11.01
CA CYS A 164 -8.15 -26.32 11.24
C CYS A 164 -9.15 -26.28 10.07
N ASP A 165 -8.69 -26.34 8.84
CA ASP A 165 -9.54 -26.40 7.65
C ASP A 165 -10.40 -27.67 7.65
N ASP A 166 -9.82 -28.83 7.90
CA ASP A 166 -10.52 -30.11 7.92
C ASP A 166 -11.56 -30.19 9.04
N GLN A 167 -11.29 -29.55 10.18
CA GLN A 167 -12.21 -29.48 11.33
C GLN A 167 -13.16 -28.28 11.28
N GLN A 168 -13.10 -27.44 10.23
CA GLN A 168 -13.87 -26.21 10.08
C GLN A 168 -13.71 -25.25 11.26
N LEU A 169 -12.48 -25.14 11.77
CA LEU A 169 -12.09 -24.25 12.86
C LEU A 169 -11.41 -22.99 12.29
N PRO A 170 -12.12 -21.87 12.17
CA PRO A 170 -11.50 -20.64 11.68
C PRO A 170 -10.46 -20.13 12.69
N LEU A 171 -9.27 -19.79 12.19
CA LEU A 171 -8.27 -19.07 12.97
C LEU A 171 -8.51 -17.58 12.75
N VAL A 172 -9.23 -16.91 13.65
CA VAL A 172 -9.57 -15.50 13.50
C VAL A 172 -8.40 -14.62 13.93
N ASP A 173 -7.84 -14.88 15.11
CA ASP A 173 -6.75 -14.09 15.66
C ASP A 173 -5.57 -14.96 16.17
N LEU A 174 -4.54 -14.28 16.70
CA LEU A 174 -3.38 -14.97 17.28
C LEU A 174 -3.71 -15.77 18.53
N THR A 175 -4.82 -15.44 19.22
CA THR A 175 -5.27 -16.20 20.39
C THR A 175 -5.80 -17.57 19.98
N ASP A 176 -6.56 -17.62 18.89
CA ASP A 176 -7.05 -18.88 18.32
C ASP A 176 -5.89 -19.76 17.89
N PHE A 177 -4.93 -19.18 17.16
CA PHE A 177 -3.74 -19.89 16.72
C PHE A 177 -2.93 -20.49 17.91
N LYS A 178 -2.74 -19.71 18.99
CA LYS A 178 -2.08 -20.21 20.21
C LYS A 178 -2.87 -21.33 20.89
N LYS A 179 -4.21 -21.18 20.98
CA LYS A 179 -5.05 -22.22 21.60
C LYS A 179 -5.01 -23.53 20.81
N VAL A 180 -5.06 -23.46 19.49
CA VAL A 180 -4.93 -24.67 18.66
C VAL A 180 -3.56 -25.32 18.85
N LEU A 181 -2.46 -24.55 18.85
CA LEU A 181 -1.11 -25.07 19.17
C LEU A 181 -1.08 -25.79 20.51
N GLN A 182 -1.70 -25.23 21.55
CA GLN A 182 -1.79 -25.84 22.88
C GLN A 182 -2.66 -27.10 22.88
N TYR A 183 -3.81 -27.05 22.22
CA TYR A 183 -4.71 -28.20 22.12
C TYR A 183 -4.05 -29.40 21.46
N LEU A 184 -3.34 -29.17 20.34
CA LEU A 184 -2.68 -30.24 19.56
C LEU A 184 -1.48 -30.88 20.29
N THR A 185 -0.98 -30.28 21.34
CA THR A 185 0.08 -30.83 22.17
C THR A 185 -0.42 -31.46 23.48
N ASN A 186 -1.69 -31.27 23.79
CA ASN A 186 -2.34 -31.77 25.01
C ASN A 186 -3.52 -32.68 24.67
N GLU A 187 -4.74 -32.15 24.76
CA GLU A 187 -5.99 -32.94 24.66
C GLU A 187 -6.22 -33.51 23.24
N GLY A 188 -5.83 -32.78 22.18
CA GLY A 188 -5.99 -33.20 20.80
C GLY A 188 -4.83 -33.99 20.22
N LYS A 189 -3.80 -34.30 21.03
CA LYS A 189 -2.56 -34.89 20.54
C LYS A 189 -2.78 -36.22 19.82
N ASP A 190 -3.49 -37.17 20.43
CA ASP A 190 -3.66 -38.52 19.86
C ASP A 190 -4.46 -38.49 18.56
N ILE A 191 -5.44 -37.57 18.43
CA ILE A 191 -6.26 -37.39 17.24
C ILE A 191 -5.37 -36.81 16.11
N PHE A 192 -4.60 -35.79 16.44
CA PHE A 192 -3.72 -35.12 15.47
C PHE A 192 -2.59 -36.02 14.97
N GLU A 193 -1.89 -36.70 15.88
CA GLU A 193 -0.77 -37.59 15.53
C GLU A 193 -1.18 -38.73 14.63
N LYS A 194 -2.42 -39.24 14.78
CA LYS A 194 -2.96 -40.32 13.96
C LYS A 194 -3.13 -39.90 12.48
N GLU A 195 -3.52 -38.67 12.23
CA GLU A 195 -3.90 -38.21 10.88
C GLU A 195 -2.82 -37.36 10.21
N TYR A 196 -2.09 -36.56 11.00
CA TYR A 196 -1.14 -35.57 10.48
C TYR A 196 0.32 -35.87 10.90
N GLY A 197 0.54 -36.80 11.83
CA GLY A 197 1.86 -37.14 12.36
C GLY A 197 2.24 -36.38 13.64
N ALA A 198 3.29 -36.86 14.28
CA ALA A 198 3.72 -36.34 15.58
C ALA A 198 4.38 -34.96 15.46
N ILE A 199 4.03 -34.06 16.38
CA ILE A 199 4.68 -32.75 16.53
C ILE A 199 5.53 -32.73 17.79
N SER A 200 6.80 -32.29 17.64
CA SER A 200 7.69 -32.12 18.80
C SER A 200 7.22 -30.98 19.72
N PRO A 201 7.06 -31.21 21.03
CA PRO A 201 6.75 -30.14 21.98
C PRO A 201 7.76 -28.98 21.95
N ALA A 202 9.04 -29.27 21.65
CA ALA A 202 10.08 -28.24 21.50
C ALA A 202 9.80 -27.31 20.30
N THR A 203 9.33 -27.86 19.18
CA THR A 203 8.94 -27.07 17.99
C THR A 203 7.75 -26.19 18.30
N VAL A 204 6.70 -26.71 18.93
CA VAL A 204 5.52 -25.94 19.35
C VAL A 204 5.90 -24.82 20.32
N GLY A 205 6.74 -25.11 21.32
CA GLY A 205 7.23 -24.13 22.26
C GLY A 205 8.01 -23.00 21.58
N THR A 206 8.73 -23.28 20.49
CA THR A 206 9.43 -22.26 19.70
C THR A 206 8.44 -21.39 18.92
N ILE A 207 7.45 -22.00 18.25
CA ILE A 207 6.42 -21.27 17.52
C ILE A 207 5.64 -20.35 18.47
N LEU A 208 5.22 -20.86 19.63
CA LEU A 208 4.50 -20.09 20.65
C LEU A 208 5.30 -18.85 21.11
N ARG A 209 6.59 -18.99 21.38
CA ARG A 209 7.43 -17.83 21.75
C ARG A 209 7.46 -16.77 20.66
N LYS A 210 7.58 -17.19 19.39
CA LYS A 210 7.58 -16.26 18.24
C LYS A 210 6.22 -15.58 18.05
N VAL A 211 5.12 -16.27 18.30
CA VAL A 211 3.78 -15.67 18.29
C VAL A 211 3.63 -14.63 19.40
N ILE A 212 4.11 -14.92 20.60
CA ILE A 212 4.08 -13.97 21.74
C ILE A 212 4.94 -12.74 21.41
N GLU A 213 6.12 -12.93 20.83
CA GLU A 213 6.97 -11.82 20.36
C GLU A 213 6.24 -10.95 19.34
N LEU A 214 5.56 -11.56 18.38
CA LEU A 214 4.77 -10.86 17.37
C LEU A 214 3.60 -10.07 17.99
N GLU A 215 2.92 -10.63 18.99
CA GLU A 215 1.88 -9.93 19.76
C GLU A 215 2.45 -8.69 20.48
N GLN A 216 3.64 -8.80 21.08
CA GLN A 216 4.30 -7.67 21.74
C GLN A 216 4.67 -6.55 20.75
N GLN A 217 4.86 -6.89 19.48
CA GLN A 217 5.05 -5.91 18.42
C GLN A 217 3.74 -5.25 17.94
N GLY A 218 2.59 -5.62 18.49
CA GLY A 218 1.29 -5.02 18.20
C GLY A 218 0.51 -5.73 17.09
N ALA A 219 0.93 -6.91 16.65
CA ALA A 219 0.25 -7.66 15.60
C ALA A 219 -1.19 -8.08 15.96
N SER A 220 -1.54 -8.13 17.23
CA SER A 220 -2.93 -8.35 17.69
C SER A 220 -3.91 -7.26 17.22
N LEU A 221 -3.42 -6.09 16.79
CA LEU A 221 -4.26 -5.05 16.20
C LEU A 221 -4.58 -5.32 14.73
N PHE A 222 -3.71 -6.06 14.06
CA PHE A 222 -3.86 -6.44 12.66
C PHE A 222 -4.65 -7.75 12.50
N PHE A 223 -4.38 -8.76 13.34
CA PHE A 223 -5.11 -10.02 13.27
C PHE A 223 -6.46 -9.92 13.99
N GLY A 224 -7.53 -10.33 13.32
CA GLY A 224 -8.90 -10.32 13.83
C GLY A 224 -9.92 -10.49 12.71
N GLU A 225 -11.19 -10.30 13.02
CA GLU A 225 -12.23 -10.31 12.00
C GLU A 225 -11.92 -9.28 10.91
N THR A 226 -12.02 -9.70 9.66
CA THR A 226 -11.79 -8.86 8.48
C THR A 226 -12.68 -7.63 8.53
N SER A 227 -12.08 -6.45 8.46
CA SER A 227 -12.78 -5.18 8.67
C SER A 227 -12.87 -4.32 7.42
N PHE A 228 -12.27 -4.73 6.31
CA PHE A 228 -12.34 -4.01 5.07
C PHE A 228 -12.37 -4.96 3.87
N ASN A 229 -12.97 -4.51 2.78
CA ASN A 229 -12.94 -5.21 1.49
C ASN A 229 -11.98 -4.48 0.57
N VAL A 230 -11.09 -5.21 -0.09
CA VAL A 230 -10.11 -4.61 -1.02
C VAL A 230 -10.78 -3.83 -2.17
N ASN A 231 -12.01 -4.19 -2.54
CA ASN A 231 -12.80 -3.42 -3.50
C ASN A 231 -13.14 -2.01 -3.01
N ASP A 232 -13.13 -1.75 -1.70
CA ASP A 232 -13.35 -0.42 -1.14
C ASP A 232 -12.23 0.57 -1.52
N LEU A 233 -11.06 0.04 -1.90
CA LEU A 233 -9.96 0.86 -2.42
C LEU A 233 -10.30 1.55 -3.76
N LEU A 234 -11.30 1.05 -4.50
CA LEU A 234 -11.73 1.57 -5.81
C LEU A 234 -12.86 2.60 -5.72
N ARG A 235 -13.24 3.03 -4.53
CA ARG A 235 -14.36 3.97 -4.33
C ARG A 235 -14.08 5.32 -5.00
N LYS A 236 -15.19 5.95 -5.42
CA LYS A 236 -15.19 7.32 -5.92
C LYS A 236 -16.18 8.14 -5.09
N ASP A 237 -15.94 9.44 -4.99
CA ASP A 237 -16.88 10.37 -4.38
C ASP A 237 -18.06 10.68 -5.33
N ASP A 238 -19.02 11.48 -4.85
CA ASP A 238 -20.21 11.88 -5.63
C ASP A 238 -19.85 12.72 -6.88
N ASN A 239 -18.64 13.26 -6.95
CA ASN A 239 -18.13 14.02 -8.09
C ASN A 239 -17.33 13.15 -9.07
N GLY A 240 -17.22 11.84 -8.80
CA GLY A 240 -16.46 10.89 -9.59
C GLY A 240 -14.95 10.92 -9.34
N MET A 241 -14.46 11.63 -8.32
CA MET A 241 -13.05 11.61 -7.93
C MET A 241 -12.71 10.30 -7.24
N GLY A 242 -11.56 9.70 -7.60
CA GLY A 242 -11.06 8.51 -6.93
C GLY A 242 -10.61 8.80 -5.49
N TYR A 243 -10.94 7.92 -4.55
CA TYR A 243 -10.44 8.05 -3.17
C TYR A 243 -8.92 7.88 -3.11
N ILE A 244 -8.29 8.67 -2.26
CA ILE A 244 -6.88 8.53 -1.88
C ILE A 244 -6.85 7.83 -0.54
N ASN A 245 -6.57 6.52 -0.58
CA ASN A 245 -6.51 5.65 0.58
C ASN A 245 -5.10 5.72 1.16
N ILE A 246 -4.94 6.20 2.38
CA ILE A 246 -3.63 6.41 3.03
C ILE A 246 -3.49 5.43 4.20
N VAL A 247 -2.62 4.44 4.05
CA VAL A 247 -2.25 3.54 5.15
C VAL A 247 -1.20 4.21 6.01
N ARG A 248 -1.58 4.53 7.24
CA ARG A 248 -0.71 5.21 8.23
C ARG A 248 0.20 4.20 8.90
N LEU A 249 1.51 4.41 8.79
CA LEU A 249 2.54 3.45 9.20
C LEU A 249 3.62 4.10 10.09
N THR A 250 3.38 5.31 10.60
CA THR A 250 4.39 6.09 11.31
C THR A 250 4.82 5.46 12.64
N ASP A 251 3.98 4.65 13.27
CA ASP A 251 4.23 3.97 14.54
C ASP A 251 4.72 2.52 14.39
N ILE A 252 4.98 2.08 13.17
CA ILE A 252 5.51 0.74 12.89
C ILE A 252 6.84 0.74 12.12
N GLN A 253 7.50 1.90 12.05
CA GLN A 253 8.83 2.04 11.39
C GLN A 253 9.91 1.15 12.00
N ASP A 254 9.81 0.89 13.29
CA ASP A 254 10.69 -0.01 14.04
C ASP A 254 10.29 -1.50 13.95
N LYS A 255 9.25 -1.82 13.17
CA LYS A 255 8.67 -3.16 13.00
C LYS A 255 8.67 -3.61 11.53
N PRO A 256 9.82 -3.68 10.87
CA PRO A 256 9.90 -3.91 9.43
C PRO A 256 9.27 -5.23 8.98
N LYS A 257 9.33 -6.28 9.82
CA LYS A 257 8.68 -7.58 9.52
C LYS A 257 7.16 -7.43 9.44
N LEU A 258 6.54 -6.71 10.38
CA LEU A 258 5.10 -6.49 10.39
C LEU A 258 4.69 -5.69 9.14
N PHE A 259 5.42 -4.62 8.82
CA PHE A 259 5.19 -3.81 7.64
C PHE A 259 5.30 -4.63 6.33
N SER A 260 6.44 -5.32 6.13
CA SER A 260 6.66 -6.11 4.91
C SER A 260 5.62 -7.20 4.74
N THR A 261 5.23 -7.87 5.83
CA THR A 261 4.24 -8.94 5.77
C THR A 261 2.85 -8.42 5.48
N PHE A 262 2.45 -7.30 6.10
CA PHE A 262 1.21 -6.60 5.76
C PHE A 262 1.17 -6.21 4.29
N MET A 263 2.26 -5.60 3.78
CA MET A 263 2.36 -5.21 2.37
C MET A 263 2.19 -6.40 1.43
N LEU A 264 2.86 -7.51 1.72
CA LEU A 264 2.75 -8.72 0.91
C LEU A 264 1.32 -9.28 0.94
N SER A 265 0.67 -9.30 2.11
CA SER A 265 -0.71 -9.73 2.24
C SER A 265 -1.67 -8.86 1.43
N LEU A 266 -1.57 -7.53 1.58
CA LEU A 266 -2.41 -6.58 0.86
C LEU A 266 -2.22 -6.66 -0.66
N LEU A 267 -0.96 -6.73 -1.11
CA LEU A 267 -0.67 -6.87 -2.54
C LEU A 267 -1.15 -8.21 -3.10
N ALA A 268 -1.05 -9.29 -2.33
CA ALA A 268 -1.58 -10.59 -2.73
C ALA A 268 -3.11 -10.55 -2.85
N GLU A 269 -3.80 -9.92 -1.89
CA GLU A 269 -5.25 -9.77 -1.90
C GLU A 269 -5.72 -8.92 -3.09
N VAL A 270 -5.05 -7.78 -3.35
CA VAL A 270 -5.30 -6.96 -4.55
C VAL A 270 -5.12 -7.78 -5.83
N TYR A 271 -4.05 -8.55 -5.92
CA TYR A 271 -3.75 -9.38 -7.10
C TYR A 271 -4.79 -10.49 -7.32
N HIS A 272 -5.28 -11.10 -6.25
CA HIS A 272 -6.27 -12.18 -6.35
C HIS A 272 -7.69 -11.67 -6.61
N THR A 273 -8.02 -10.50 -6.07
CA THR A 273 -9.39 -9.94 -6.16
C THR A 273 -9.62 -9.17 -7.44
N PHE A 274 -8.62 -8.41 -7.91
CA PHE A 274 -8.79 -7.60 -9.10
C PHE A 274 -8.48 -8.40 -10.36
N PRO A 275 -9.42 -8.46 -11.31
CA PRO A 275 -9.21 -9.20 -12.56
C PRO A 275 -8.16 -8.49 -13.41
N GLU A 276 -7.40 -9.27 -14.18
CA GLU A 276 -6.53 -8.73 -15.21
C GLU A 276 -7.37 -8.04 -16.29
N ARG A 277 -7.15 -6.74 -16.49
CA ARG A 277 -7.93 -5.89 -17.42
C ARG A 277 -7.29 -5.71 -18.79
N GLY A 278 -6.04 -6.15 -18.98
CA GLY A 278 -5.28 -5.92 -20.20
C GLY A 278 -4.93 -4.45 -20.42
N ASP A 279 -4.82 -4.01 -21.66
CA ASP A 279 -4.48 -2.64 -22.04
C ASP A 279 -5.72 -1.73 -21.95
N VAL A 280 -5.93 -1.13 -20.79
CA VAL A 280 -6.99 -0.15 -20.52
C VAL A 280 -6.48 1.29 -20.70
N ASP A 281 -7.39 2.22 -20.96
CA ASP A 281 -7.05 3.64 -21.16
C ASP A 281 -6.56 4.34 -19.88
N GLN A 282 -6.92 3.79 -18.71
CA GLN A 282 -6.47 4.28 -17.40
C GLN A 282 -6.49 3.14 -16.37
N PRO A 283 -5.59 3.15 -15.36
CA PRO A 283 -5.64 2.21 -14.24
C PRO A 283 -6.88 2.46 -13.35
N GLU A 284 -7.35 1.43 -12.67
CA GLU A 284 -8.39 1.55 -11.65
C GLU A 284 -7.80 1.96 -10.29
N LEU A 285 -6.59 1.47 -9.99
CA LEU A 285 -5.85 1.75 -8.75
C LEU A 285 -4.38 2.03 -9.07
N VAL A 286 -3.82 3.05 -8.43
CA VAL A 286 -2.37 3.30 -8.43
C VAL A 286 -1.85 3.22 -7.00
N ILE A 287 -0.84 2.39 -6.79
CA ILE A 287 -0.23 2.16 -5.48
C ILE A 287 1.09 2.91 -5.39
N PHE A 288 1.23 3.78 -4.39
CA PHE A 288 2.48 4.46 -4.04
C PHE A 288 3.07 3.86 -2.77
N ILE A 289 4.31 3.42 -2.87
CA ILE A 289 5.08 2.91 -1.73
C ILE A 289 6.19 3.90 -1.44
N ASP A 290 6.03 4.68 -0.35
CA ASP A 290 7.12 5.53 0.13
C ASP A 290 8.17 4.66 0.83
N GLU A 291 9.43 5.09 0.76
CA GLU A 291 10.57 4.36 1.32
C GLU A 291 10.62 2.88 0.87
N ALA A 292 10.42 2.62 -0.43
CA ALA A 292 10.29 1.28 -1.01
C ALA A 292 11.47 0.33 -0.68
N HIS A 293 12.58 0.83 -0.14
CA HIS A 293 13.70 0.02 0.33
C HIS A 293 13.40 -0.77 1.63
N LEU A 294 12.26 -0.47 2.28
CA LEU A 294 11.81 -1.19 3.49
C LEU A 294 10.91 -2.41 3.18
N VAL A 295 10.52 -2.60 1.93
CA VAL A 295 9.67 -3.72 1.45
C VAL A 295 10.51 -4.92 0.91
#